data_9fe8e34a134c388fa11f00ea0143d5cb
#
_entry.id   9fe8e34a134c388fa11f00ea0143d5cb
#
_cell.length_a   1.000
_cell.length_b   1.000
_cell.length_c   1.000
_cell.angle_alpha   90.00
_cell.angle_beta   90.00
_cell.angle_gamma   90.00
#
_symmetry.space_group_name_H-M   'P 1'
#
loop_
_entity.id
_entity.type
_entity.pdbx_description
1 polymer ?
#
loop_
_entity_poly.entity_id
_entity_poly.type
_entity_poly.pdbx_seq_one_letter_code
_entity_poly.pdbx_strand_id
1 'polypeptide(L)'
;MNKVAIYPGTFDPITFGHIDVIKKGLKLFKKIVVAVSDVDNKNYLFSSEERIEIIKKALFLDLKFNKKKIIIISFTSLTTDLC
;
A
#
# COMPACT_ATOMS: atom_id res chain seq x y z
N MET A 1 -17.04 12.57 6.62
CA MET A 1 -16.37 13.21 5.49
C MET A 1 -15.75 12.19 4.56
N ASN A 2 -15.84 12.42 3.26
CA ASN A 2 -15.40 11.45 2.25
C ASN A 2 -13.96 11.71 1.81
N LYS A 3 -13.06 11.69 2.77
CA LYS A 3 -11.65 11.89 2.47
C LYS A 3 -10.97 10.58 2.15
N VAL A 4 -10.08 10.62 1.16
CA VAL A 4 -9.28 9.49 0.74
C VAL A 4 -7.81 9.83 0.98
N ALA A 5 -7.11 8.95 1.66
CA ALA A 5 -5.67 9.13 1.89
C ALA A 5 -4.90 8.26 0.90
N ILE A 6 -3.76 8.76 0.46
CA ILE A 6 -2.85 7.99 -0.39
C ILE A 6 -1.60 7.68 0.43
N TYR A 7 -1.24 6.42 0.49
CA TYR A 7 -0.08 5.97 1.23
C TYR A 7 0.91 5.33 0.25
N PRO A 8 1.85 6.11 -0.25
CA PRO A 8 2.84 5.59 -1.21
C PRO A 8 4.01 4.94 -0.49
N GLY A 9 4.63 3.99 -1.16
CA GLY A 9 5.82 3.34 -0.62
C GLY A 9 6.29 2.20 -1.48
N THR A 10 7.41 1.64 -1.10
CA THR A 10 7.98 0.48 -1.77
C THR A 10 7.39 -0.82 -1.24
N PHE A 11 7.18 -0.90 0.06
CA PHE A 11 6.62 -2.07 0.73
C PHE A 11 7.36 -3.36 0.38
N ASP A 12 8.62 -3.41 0.70
CA ASP A 12 9.50 -4.52 0.32
C ASP A 12 10.07 -5.24 1.56
N PRO A 13 9.29 -6.08 2.22
CA PRO A 13 7.84 -6.24 2.13
C PRO A 13 7.08 -5.27 3.05
N ILE A 14 5.76 -5.37 3.05
CA ILE A 14 4.96 -4.63 4.01
C ILE A 14 5.31 -5.09 5.44
N THR A 15 5.36 -4.15 6.35
CA THR A 15 5.72 -4.42 7.74
C THR A 15 4.56 -4.07 8.67
N PHE A 16 4.68 -4.46 9.94
CA PHE A 16 3.68 -4.07 10.94
C PHE A 16 3.58 -2.56 11.09
N GLY A 17 4.69 -1.84 10.88
CA GLY A 17 4.65 -0.37 10.89
C GLY A 17 3.76 0.18 9.79
N HIS A 18 3.86 -0.37 8.59
CA HIS A 18 2.98 0.01 7.49
C HIS A 18 1.52 -0.30 7.82
N ILE A 19 1.28 -1.48 8.36
CA ILE A 19 -0.07 -1.93 8.71
C ILE A 19 -0.68 -1.03 9.77
N ASP A 20 0.12 -0.63 10.76
CA ASP A 20 -0.34 0.27 11.81
C ASP A 20 -0.76 1.63 11.26
N VAL A 21 0.01 2.17 10.33
CA VAL A 21 -0.32 3.43 9.67
C VAL A 21 -1.65 3.31 8.91
N ILE A 22 -1.83 2.21 8.18
CA ILE A 22 -3.07 1.97 7.44
C ILE A 22 -4.24 1.86 8.42
N LYS A 23 -4.06 1.12 9.49
CA LYS A 23 -5.09 0.91 10.50
C LYS A 23 -5.51 2.24 11.13
N LYS A 24 -4.56 3.08 11.47
CA LYS A 24 -4.85 4.41 12.03
C LYS A 24 -5.51 5.31 10.99
N GLY A 25 -5.05 5.22 9.75
CA GLY A 25 -5.63 6.01 8.66
C GLY A 25 -7.10 5.69 8.42
N LEU A 26 -7.49 4.44 8.57
CA LEU A 26 -8.89 4.04 8.38
C LEU A 26 -9.82 4.63 9.42
N LYS A 27 -9.29 5.13 10.53
CA LYS A 27 -10.09 5.83 11.52
C LYS A 27 -10.34 7.29 11.14
N LEU A 28 -9.45 7.85 10.30
CA LEU A 28 -9.49 9.26 9.92
C LEU A 28 -10.05 9.47 8.52
N PHE A 29 -9.88 8.51 7.65
CA PHE A 29 -10.26 8.61 6.26
C PHE A 29 -11.22 7.51 5.87
N LYS A 30 -12.09 7.80 4.92
CA LYS A 30 -13.05 6.82 4.44
C LYS A 30 -12.39 5.70 3.67
N LYS A 31 -11.35 6.04 2.89
CA LYS A 31 -10.61 5.07 2.09
C LYS A 31 -9.13 5.38 2.15
N ILE A 32 -8.32 4.34 1.97
CA ILE A 32 -6.88 4.48 1.83
C ILE A 32 -6.46 3.83 0.51
N VAL A 33 -5.70 4.56 -0.28
CA VAL A 33 -5.09 4.03 -1.49
C VAL A 33 -3.64 3.71 -1.16
N VAL A 34 -3.31 2.42 -1.16
CA VAL A 34 -1.93 1.98 -0.96
C VAL A 34 -1.26 1.96 -2.33
N ALA A 35 -0.37 2.92 -2.55
CA ALA A 35 0.31 3.07 -3.83
C ALA A 35 1.69 2.43 -3.73
N VAL A 36 1.88 1.35 -4.45
CA VAL A 36 3.12 0.57 -4.42
C VAL A 36 3.98 0.94 -5.61
N SER A 37 5.24 1.31 -5.35
CA SER A 37 6.17 1.60 -6.43
C SER A 37 6.38 0.36 -7.30
N ASP A 38 6.24 0.51 -8.60
CA ASP A 38 6.45 -0.60 -9.53
C ASP A 38 7.89 -0.70 -10.03
N VAL A 39 8.78 0.12 -9.49
CA VAL A 39 10.20 0.04 -9.83
C VAL A 39 10.79 -1.18 -9.16
N ASP A 40 11.44 -2.04 -9.96
CA ASP A 40 12.18 -3.17 -9.44
C ASP A 40 13.65 -2.79 -9.32
N ASN A 41 14.22 -3.14 -8.19
CA ASN A 41 15.61 -2.82 -7.89
C ASN A 41 16.30 -4.11 -7.45
N LYS A 42 17.57 -4.27 -7.83
CA LYS A 42 18.34 -5.46 -7.45
C LYS A 42 18.43 -5.66 -5.95
N ASN A 43 18.31 -4.58 -5.20
CA ASN A 43 18.37 -4.64 -3.74
C ASN A 43 17.03 -4.97 -3.09
N TYR A 44 15.97 -5.02 -3.87
CA TYR A 44 14.66 -5.36 -3.34
C TYR A 44 14.51 -6.87 -3.18
N LEU A 45 13.83 -7.29 -2.14
CA LEU A 45 13.61 -8.71 -1.87
C LEU A 45 12.58 -9.30 -2.84
N PHE A 46 11.63 -8.50 -3.25
CA PHE A 46 10.51 -8.96 -4.06
C PHE A 46 10.28 -8.02 -5.25
N SER A 47 9.76 -8.58 -6.34
CA SER A 47 9.30 -7.77 -7.46
C SER A 47 8.07 -6.95 -7.05
N SER A 48 7.72 -5.97 -7.87
CA SER A 48 6.55 -5.14 -7.60
C SER A 48 5.28 -5.99 -7.53
N GLU A 49 5.14 -6.97 -8.41
CA GLU A 49 3.99 -7.87 -8.40
C GLU A 49 3.93 -8.70 -7.12
N GLU A 50 5.07 -9.21 -6.70
CA GLU A 50 5.15 -9.99 -5.47
C GLU A 50 4.82 -9.14 -4.25
N ARG A 51 5.30 -7.90 -4.24
CA ARG A 51 5.03 -6.98 -3.14
C ARG A 51 3.53 -6.69 -3.02
N ILE A 52 2.86 -6.48 -4.15
CA ILE A 52 1.42 -6.25 -4.16
C ILE A 52 0.67 -7.47 -3.66
N GLU A 53 1.06 -8.67 -4.10
CA GLU A 53 0.42 -9.90 -3.63
C GLU A 53 0.59 -10.10 -2.13
N ILE A 54 1.78 -9.81 -1.61
CA ILE A 54 2.03 -9.91 -0.17
C ILE A 54 1.15 -8.94 0.59
N ILE A 55 1.01 -7.71 0.09
CA ILE A 55 0.18 -6.70 0.73
C ILE A 55 -1.29 -7.14 0.76
N LYS A 56 -1.79 -7.61 -0.38
CA LYS A 56 -3.17 -8.09 -0.45
C LYS A 56 -3.41 -9.24 0.52
N LYS A 57 -2.49 -10.18 0.56
CA LYS A 57 -2.61 -11.31 1.45
C LYS A 57 -2.61 -10.88 2.91
N ALA A 58 -1.68 -10.00 3.26
CA ALA A 58 -1.58 -9.54 4.64
C ALA A 58 -2.81 -8.77 5.07
N LEU A 59 -3.28 -7.84 4.25
CA LEU A 59 -4.38 -6.97 4.63
C LEU A 59 -5.74 -7.65 4.53
N PHE A 60 -5.96 -8.43 3.48
CA PHE A 60 -7.30 -8.96 3.21
C PHE A 60 -7.51 -10.37 3.74
N LEU A 61 -6.49 -11.22 3.71
CA LEU A 61 -6.63 -12.60 4.17
C LEU A 61 -6.25 -12.74 5.65
N ASP A 62 -5.11 -12.20 6.03
CA ASP A 62 -4.62 -12.38 7.40
C ASP A 62 -5.29 -11.44 8.40
N LEU A 63 -5.42 -10.17 8.04
CA LEU A 63 -5.98 -9.16 8.92
C LEU A 63 -7.45 -8.84 8.61
N LYS A 64 -7.95 -9.32 7.49
CA LYS A 64 -9.35 -9.20 7.10
C LYS A 64 -9.88 -7.77 7.06
N PHE A 65 -9.03 -6.84 6.61
CA PHE A 65 -9.50 -5.48 6.39
C PHE A 65 -10.55 -5.45 5.28
N ASN A 66 -11.42 -4.47 5.34
CA ASN A 66 -12.49 -4.31 4.37
C ASN A 66 -11.91 -3.91 3.01
N LYS A 67 -12.11 -4.77 2.01
CA LYS A 67 -11.62 -4.53 0.65
C LYS A 67 -12.20 -3.28 0.01
N LYS A 68 -13.36 -2.84 0.48
CA LYS A 68 -14.00 -1.63 -0.06
C LYS A 68 -13.34 -0.36 0.46
N LYS A 69 -12.59 -0.45 1.54
CA LYS A 69 -11.94 0.71 2.15
C LYS A 69 -10.48 0.84 1.81
N ILE A 70 -9.87 -0.20 1.26
CA ILE A 70 -8.45 -0.19 0.90
C ILE A 70 -8.32 -0.55 -0.58
N ILE A 71 -7.69 0.36 -1.33
CA ILE A 71 -7.40 0.15 -2.74
C ILE A 71 -5.89 0.03 -2.86
N ILE A 72 -5.43 -1.01 -3.55
CA ILE A 72 -3.99 -1.23 -3.76
C ILE A 72 -3.69 -1.03 -5.24
N ILE A 73 -2.82 -0.10 -5.53
CA ILE A 73 -2.42 0.22 -6.90
C ILE A 73 -0.90 0.22 -7.01
N SER A 74 -0.41 0.08 -8.23
CA SER A 74 1.00 0.28 -8.52
C SER A 74 1.17 1.65 -9.18
N PHE A 75 2.33 2.25 -9.03
CA PHE A 75 2.64 3.50 -9.69
C PHE A 75 4.09 3.51 -10.16
N THR A 76 4.33 4.21 -11.25
CA THR A 76 5.68 4.37 -11.78
C THR A 76 6.38 5.48 -11.00
N SER A 77 7.61 5.19 -10.60
CA SER A 77 8.32 6.09 -9.70
C SER A 77 9.03 7.20 -10.43
N LEU A 78 8.31 7.99 -11.17
CA LEU A 78 8.82 9.28 -11.64
C LEU A 78 8.41 10.29 -10.58
N THR A 79 9.18 10.31 -9.52
CA THR A 79 8.80 11.03 -8.30
C THR A 79 8.55 12.51 -8.50
N THR A 80 9.23 13.10 -9.45
CA THR A 80 9.03 14.52 -9.74
C THR A 80 7.66 14.81 -10.31
N ASP A 81 7.06 13.83 -10.96
CA ASP A 81 5.75 14.00 -11.60
C ASP A 81 4.60 13.73 -10.65
N LEU A 82 4.89 13.16 -9.49
CA LEU A 82 3.87 12.84 -8.50
C LEU A 82 3.60 13.98 -7.52
N CYS A 83 4.41 14.98 -7.55
CA CYS A 83 4.28 16.11 -6.62
C CYS A 83 3.39 17.19 -7.17
#